data_cf76a60f9319c6ac2697c8465c438b8d
#
_entry.id   cf76a60f9319c6ac2697c8465c438b8d
#
_cell.length_a   1.000
_cell.length_b   1.000
_cell.length_c   1.000
_cell.angle_alpha   90.00
_cell.angle_beta   90.00
_cell.angle_gamma   90.00
#
_symmetry.space_group_name_H-M   'P 1'
#
loop_
_entity.id
_entity.type
_entity.pdbx_description
1 polymer ?
#
loop_
_entity_poly.entity_id
_entity_poly.type
_entity_poly.pdbx_seq_one_letter_code
_entity_poly.pdbx_strand_id
1 'polypeptide(L)'
;SILNVSTAPLEATIDTTKIDIPLGRFDLNNAYPIPDNKNSLKLTITEKGTGKLVIEKELKKDDGRAFISFFYMNGEIGKMPEVPPVEPGKIKIIYMFRPVKTNYSEPVDIVLGKYYLTPKVFEEITRIKNVKPNEFTEPVTISTFSTAPQPYNGVNSAVSFQVYIYKAGTNTLYVDGTNYTWNPTASTAPRPGSTAAASKLYIFSEASTTGYMTFTKNFEL
;
A
#
# COMPACT_ATOMS: atom_id res chain seq x y z
N SER A 1 -10.28 7.56 13.10
CA SER A 1 -9.24 7.35 12.09
C SER A 1 -9.85 6.83 10.79
N ILE A 2 -9.55 7.45 9.69
CA ILE A 2 -10.01 7.02 8.36
C ILE A 2 -8.77 6.85 7.49
N LEU A 3 -8.66 5.71 6.81
CA LEU A 3 -7.66 5.51 5.78
C LEU A 3 -8.34 5.44 4.43
N ASN A 4 -8.22 6.53 3.67
CA ASN A 4 -8.78 6.63 2.33
C ASN A 4 -7.70 6.33 1.28
N VAL A 5 -7.72 5.13 0.73
CA VAL A 5 -6.83 4.71 -0.38
C VAL A 5 -7.57 4.60 -1.71
N SER A 6 -8.76 5.18 -1.79
CA SER A 6 -9.50 5.36 -3.04
C SER A 6 -8.85 6.43 -3.93
N THR A 7 -9.47 6.72 -5.05
CA THR A 7 -9.07 7.82 -5.95
C THR A 7 -9.83 9.12 -5.70
N ALA A 8 -10.85 9.09 -4.83
CA ALA A 8 -11.69 10.24 -4.51
C ALA A 8 -11.56 10.65 -3.05
N PRO A 9 -11.37 11.94 -2.74
CA PRO A 9 -11.48 12.44 -1.38
C PRO A 9 -12.91 12.23 -0.85
N LEU A 10 -13.04 12.17 0.46
CA LEU A 10 -14.32 12.07 1.15
C LEU A 10 -14.67 13.41 1.82
N GLU A 11 -15.93 13.60 2.14
CA GLU A 11 -16.45 14.72 2.90
C GLU A 11 -17.32 14.19 4.04
N ALA A 12 -16.99 14.55 5.27
CA ALA A 12 -17.89 14.32 6.40
C ALA A 12 -18.77 15.55 6.60
N THR A 13 -20.05 15.33 6.86
CA THR A 13 -21.02 16.35 7.23
C THR A 13 -21.62 16.01 8.58
N ILE A 14 -21.51 16.93 9.53
CA ILE A 14 -22.16 16.84 10.86
C ILE A 14 -23.04 18.08 10.99
N ASP A 15 -24.35 17.89 10.97
CA ASP A 15 -25.35 18.98 10.89
C ASP A 15 -25.06 19.85 9.64
N THR A 16 -24.57 21.08 9.84
CA THR A 16 -24.17 22.00 8.77
C THR A 16 -22.65 22.07 8.55
N THR A 17 -21.87 21.46 9.41
CA THR A 17 -20.42 21.51 9.36
C THR A 17 -19.87 20.46 8.41
N LYS A 18 -19.06 20.91 7.46
CA LYS A 18 -18.38 20.05 6.50
C LYS A 18 -16.90 19.94 6.80
N ILE A 19 -16.35 18.76 6.67
CA ILE A 19 -14.96 18.44 6.93
C ILE A 19 -14.43 17.63 5.75
N ASP A 20 -13.40 18.13 5.09
CA ASP A 20 -12.71 17.43 4.02
C ASP A 20 -11.84 16.30 4.60
N ILE A 21 -11.99 15.11 4.03
CA ILE A 21 -11.19 13.94 4.35
C ILE A 21 -10.35 13.62 3.10
N PRO A 22 -9.05 13.96 3.11
CA PRO A 22 -8.18 13.76 1.97
C PRO A 22 -7.90 12.27 1.70
N LEU A 23 -7.19 12.00 0.62
CA LEU A 23 -6.57 10.70 0.39
C LEU A 23 -5.51 10.43 1.47
N GLY A 24 -5.31 9.16 1.79
CA GLY A 24 -4.38 8.73 2.83
C GLY A 24 -5.03 8.66 4.21
N ARG A 25 -4.19 8.73 5.24
CA ARG A 25 -4.64 8.67 6.63
C ARG A 25 -5.16 10.03 7.10
N PHE A 26 -6.33 10.02 7.70
CA PHE A 26 -6.96 11.17 8.29
C PHE A 26 -7.41 10.87 9.72
N ASP A 27 -6.89 11.62 10.65
CA ASP A 27 -7.26 11.55 12.06
C ASP A 27 -7.84 12.90 12.49
N LEU A 28 -9.05 12.88 13.02
CA LEU A 28 -9.73 14.06 13.56
C LEU A 28 -10.23 13.74 14.98
N ASN A 29 -9.97 14.65 15.87
CA ASN A 29 -10.50 14.60 17.24
C ASN A 29 -11.09 15.98 17.57
N ASN A 30 -12.38 16.14 17.34
CA ASN A 30 -13.11 17.37 17.60
C ASN A 30 -14.30 17.13 18.51
N ALA A 31 -14.63 18.11 19.33
CA ALA A 31 -15.87 18.15 20.09
C ALA A 31 -16.96 18.86 19.27
N TYR A 32 -18.08 18.20 19.10
CA TYR A 32 -19.27 18.78 18.47
C TYR A 32 -20.38 18.84 19.51
N PRO A 33 -20.70 20.03 20.04
CA PRO A 33 -21.80 20.16 20.99
C PRO A 33 -23.13 19.86 20.29
N ILE A 34 -23.91 18.97 20.89
CA ILE A 34 -25.29 18.74 20.45
C ILE A 34 -26.15 19.86 21.07
N PRO A 35 -26.83 20.67 20.23
CA PRO A 35 -27.70 21.72 20.72
C PRO A 35 -28.76 21.23 21.73
N ASP A 36 -29.15 22.04 22.70
CA ASP A 36 -30.09 21.61 23.74
C ASP A 36 -31.47 21.25 23.21
N ASN A 37 -31.85 21.77 22.05
CA ASN A 37 -33.10 21.44 21.37
C ASN A 37 -33.02 20.17 20.50
N LYS A 38 -31.88 19.48 20.47
CA LYS A 38 -31.69 18.22 19.71
C LYS A 38 -31.20 17.11 20.65
N ASN A 39 -31.63 15.89 20.41
CA ASN A 39 -31.18 14.70 21.13
C ASN A 39 -30.02 13.99 20.39
N SER A 40 -29.85 14.29 19.12
CA SER A 40 -28.83 13.66 18.27
C SER A 40 -28.42 14.57 17.11
N LEU A 41 -27.25 14.28 16.53
CA LEU A 41 -26.77 14.83 15.27
C LEU A 41 -26.56 13.70 14.27
N LYS A 42 -26.84 13.96 13.02
CA LYS A 42 -26.57 13.03 11.93
C LYS A 42 -25.15 13.32 11.38
N LEU A 43 -24.31 12.29 11.37
CA LEU A 43 -23.05 12.29 10.65
C LEU A 43 -23.22 11.52 9.34
N THR A 44 -22.83 12.12 8.24
CA THR A 44 -22.69 11.42 6.96
C THR A 44 -21.28 11.59 6.44
N ILE A 45 -20.74 10.54 5.81
CA ILE A 45 -19.50 10.62 5.05
C ILE A 45 -19.83 10.19 3.62
N THR A 46 -19.46 11.03 2.66
CA THR A 46 -19.74 10.82 1.24
C THR A 46 -18.47 10.97 0.41
N GLU A 47 -18.41 10.35 -0.76
CA GLU A 47 -17.40 10.70 -1.76
C GLU A 47 -17.62 12.12 -2.27
N LYS A 48 -16.56 12.92 -2.22
CA LYS A 48 -16.57 14.27 -2.77
C LYS A 48 -16.60 14.20 -4.29
N GLY A 49 -17.56 14.89 -4.88
CA GLY A 49 -17.76 14.90 -6.33
C GLY A 49 -18.87 13.97 -6.83
N THR A 50 -18.99 12.74 -6.34
CA THR A 50 -20.08 11.81 -6.70
C THR A 50 -21.28 11.89 -5.77
N GLY A 51 -21.05 12.30 -4.52
CA GLY A 51 -22.05 12.29 -3.45
C GLY A 51 -22.41 10.89 -2.94
N LYS A 52 -21.67 9.86 -3.36
CA LYS A 52 -21.92 8.48 -2.93
C LYS A 52 -21.81 8.38 -1.42
N LEU A 53 -22.84 7.89 -0.75
CA LEU A 53 -22.85 7.65 0.69
C LEU A 53 -21.87 6.53 1.06
N VAL A 54 -20.97 6.81 2.00
CA VAL A 54 -20.01 5.85 2.55
C VAL A 54 -20.45 5.39 3.94
N ILE A 55 -20.74 6.34 4.82
CA ILE A 55 -21.24 6.07 6.20
C ILE A 55 -22.34 7.05 6.54
N GLU A 56 -23.33 6.54 7.24
CA GLU A 56 -24.33 7.33 7.97
C GLU A 56 -24.38 6.82 9.40
N LYS A 57 -24.30 7.74 10.37
CA LYS A 57 -24.35 7.43 11.80
C LYS A 57 -25.09 8.52 12.54
N GLU A 58 -25.99 8.12 13.43
CA GLU A 58 -26.60 9.00 14.42
C GLU A 58 -25.68 9.13 15.65
N LEU A 59 -25.34 10.35 16.04
CA LEU A 59 -24.57 10.68 17.23
C LEU A 59 -25.50 11.18 18.31
N LYS A 60 -25.74 10.38 19.34
CA LYS A 60 -26.69 10.73 20.44
C LYS A 60 -25.99 11.46 21.58
N LYS A 61 -26.72 12.34 22.26
CA LYS A 61 -26.20 13.14 23.37
C LYS A 61 -25.61 12.28 24.49
N ASP A 62 -26.18 11.11 24.73
CA ASP A 62 -25.81 10.22 25.82
C ASP A 62 -24.71 9.21 25.45
N ASP A 63 -24.33 9.11 24.18
CA ASP A 63 -23.31 8.15 23.70
C ASP A 63 -21.87 8.54 24.08
N GLY A 64 -21.65 9.77 24.59
CA GLY A 64 -20.32 10.26 24.92
C GLY A 64 -19.43 10.44 23.68
N ARG A 65 -18.32 9.70 23.58
CA ARG A 65 -17.41 9.74 22.43
C ARG A 65 -17.87 8.80 21.32
N ALA A 66 -18.03 9.32 20.12
CA ALA A 66 -18.22 8.51 18.94
C ALA A 66 -16.87 8.22 18.27
N PHE A 67 -16.58 6.94 18.05
CA PHE A 67 -15.41 6.50 17.29
C PHE A 67 -15.82 6.08 15.89
N ILE A 68 -15.14 6.64 14.90
CA ILE A 68 -15.31 6.29 13.48
C ILE A 68 -13.95 5.90 12.97
N SER A 69 -13.81 4.61 12.63
CA SER A 69 -12.59 4.08 12.05
C SER A 69 -12.93 3.12 10.93
N PHE A 70 -12.41 3.39 9.75
CA PHE A 70 -12.59 2.51 8.61
C PHE A 70 -11.50 2.72 7.55
N PHE A 71 -11.39 1.73 6.69
CA PHE A 71 -10.58 1.72 5.50
C PHE A 71 -11.51 1.86 4.28
N TYR A 72 -11.20 2.81 3.40
CA TYR A 72 -12.00 3.06 2.21
C TYR A 72 -11.18 2.86 0.95
N MET A 73 -11.63 1.96 0.08
CA MET A 73 -10.96 1.59 -1.15
C MET A 73 -11.95 1.14 -2.22
N ASN A 74 -11.73 1.53 -3.46
CA ASN A 74 -12.54 1.10 -4.61
C ASN A 74 -14.05 1.34 -4.44
N GLY A 75 -14.41 2.43 -3.77
CA GLY A 75 -15.81 2.79 -3.56
C GLY A 75 -16.51 2.03 -2.43
N GLU A 76 -15.77 1.28 -1.59
CA GLU A 76 -16.31 0.46 -0.51
C GLU A 76 -15.51 0.60 0.78
N ILE A 77 -16.19 0.36 1.91
CA ILE A 77 -15.53 0.16 3.19
C ILE A 77 -14.95 -1.25 3.19
N GLY A 78 -13.63 -1.33 3.30
CA GLY A 78 -12.88 -2.57 3.36
C GLY A 78 -12.33 -2.85 4.75
N LYS A 79 -11.74 -4.02 4.89
CA LYS A 79 -10.97 -4.42 6.06
C LYS A 79 -9.49 -4.44 5.71
N MET A 80 -8.69 -3.73 6.50
CA MET A 80 -7.23 -3.80 6.38
C MET A 80 -6.73 -5.11 6.96
N PRO A 81 -5.78 -5.80 6.28
CA PRO A 81 -5.13 -6.97 6.85
C PRO A 81 -4.42 -6.65 8.16
N GLU A 82 -4.40 -7.59 9.05
CA GLU A 82 -3.58 -7.50 10.26
C GLU A 82 -2.10 -7.71 9.88
N VAL A 83 -1.25 -6.76 10.29
CA VAL A 83 0.19 -6.87 10.08
C VAL A 83 0.76 -7.84 11.11
N PRO A 84 1.41 -8.94 10.71
CA PRO A 84 1.97 -9.90 11.67
C PRO A 84 2.99 -9.25 12.60
N PRO A 85 3.18 -9.75 13.82
CA PRO A 85 4.18 -9.23 14.73
C PRO A 85 5.60 -9.38 14.16
N VAL A 86 6.48 -8.44 14.54
CA VAL A 86 7.91 -8.52 14.19
C VAL A 86 8.53 -9.76 14.85
N GLU A 87 9.34 -10.48 14.07
CA GLU A 87 10.05 -11.68 14.51
C GLU A 87 11.55 -11.51 14.26
N PRO A 88 12.42 -11.77 15.26
CA PRO A 88 13.87 -11.62 15.10
C PRO A 88 14.40 -12.37 13.87
N GLY A 89 15.25 -11.72 13.08
CA GLY A 89 15.87 -12.30 11.89
C GLY A 89 14.91 -12.49 10.70
N LYS A 90 13.68 -11.97 10.77
CA LYS A 90 12.67 -12.10 9.71
C LYS A 90 12.20 -10.75 9.20
N ILE A 91 11.87 -10.73 7.94
CA ILE A 91 11.18 -9.63 7.26
C ILE A 91 9.85 -10.18 6.77
N LYS A 92 8.76 -9.58 7.21
CA LYS A 92 7.39 -9.93 6.82
C LYS A 92 6.79 -8.75 6.05
N ILE A 93 6.17 -9.02 4.91
CA ILE A 93 5.62 -7.97 4.05
C ILE A 93 4.26 -8.36 3.52
N ILE A 94 3.33 -7.40 3.55
CA ILE A 94 2.05 -7.44 2.84
C ILE A 94 2.08 -6.33 1.80
N TYR A 95 1.67 -6.65 0.58
CA TYR A 95 1.59 -5.68 -0.50
C TYR A 95 0.17 -5.48 -1.02
N MET A 96 -0.10 -4.25 -1.46
CA MET A 96 -1.13 -3.94 -2.44
C MET A 96 -0.49 -3.15 -3.57
N PHE A 97 -0.54 -3.69 -4.78
CA PHE A 97 -0.03 -3.05 -5.99
C PHE A 97 -1.16 -2.40 -6.79
N ARG A 98 -0.96 -1.14 -7.18
CA ARG A 98 -1.93 -0.33 -7.92
C ARG A 98 -1.36 0.12 -9.26
N PRO A 99 -1.68 -0.55 -10.37
CA PRO A 99 -1.19 -0.22 -11.71
C PRO A 99 -2.00 0.93 -12.34
N VAL A 100 -1.74 2.16 -11.90
CA VAL A 100 -2.49 3.38 -12.30
C VAL A 100 -1.99 4.03 -13.58
N LYS A 101 -0.82 3.61 -14.09
CA LYS A 101 -0.20 4.13 -15.33
C LYS A 101 -0.40 3.19 -16.50
N THR A 102 -0.12 1.91 -16.30
CA THR A 102 -0.26 0.87 -17.33
C THR A 102 -1.70 0.36 -17.44
N ASN A 103 -2.51 0.52 -16.38
CA ASN A 103 -3.82 -0.12 -16.24
C ASN A 103 -3.73 -1.65 -16.39
N TYR A 104 -2.59 -2.24 -16.00
CA TYR A 104 -2.38 -3.68 -16.07
C TYR A 104 -3.40 -4.40 -15.19
N SER A 105 -4.26 -5.23 -15.77
CA SER A 105 -5.40 -5.84 -15.08
C SER A 105 -5.21 -7.32 -14.74
N GLU A 106 -4.20 -7.95 -15.33
CA GLU A 106 -3.91 -9.36 -15.08
C GLU A 106 -3.13 -9.54 -13.78
N PRO A 107 -3.14 -10.74 -13.18
CA PRO A 107 -2.30 -11.02 -12.02
C PRO A 107 -0.81 -10.84 -12.32
N VAL A 108 -0.06 -10.43 -11.29
CA VAL A 108 1.40 -10.33 -11.33
C VAL A 108 2.02 -11.22 -10.27
N ASP A 109 3.30 -11.52 -10.45
CA ASP A 109 4.13 -12.08 -9.39
C ASP A 109 5.04 -10.96 -8.85
N ILE A 110 5.01 -10.75 -7.52
CA ILE A 110 5.92 -9.83 -6.84
C ILE A 110 7.08 -10.65 -6.28
N VAL A 111 8.28 -10.36 -6.75
CA VAL A 111 9.48 -11.14 -6.45
C VAL A 111 10.46 -10.32 -5.63
N LEU A 112 10.82 -10.84 -4.46
CA LEU A 112 11.83 -10.26 -3.57
C LEU A 112 13.17 -10.97 -3.82
N GLY A 113 14.24 -10.21 -4.00
CA GLY A 113 15.52 -10.82 -4.31
C GLY A 113 16.72 -9.91 -4.10
N LYS A 114 17.89 -10.48 -4.36
CA LYS A 114 19.18 -9.82 -4.36
C LYS A 114 19.56 -9.48 -5.80
N TYR A 115 19.94 -8.23 -6.04
CA TYR A 115 20.59 -7.86 -7.29
C TYR A 115 22.10 -7.73 -7.04
N TYR A 116 22.89 -8.57 -7.71
CA TYR A 116 24.35 -8.54 -7.68
C TYR A 116 24.85 -7.56 -8.72
N LEU A 117 25.47 -6.47 -8.28
CA LEU A 117 25.81 -5.34 -9.13
C LEU A 117 26.89 -5.64 -10.15
N THR A 118 27.90 -6.45 -9.80
CA THR A 118 29.04 -6.77 -10.69
C THR A 118 28.63 -7.73 -11.81
N PRO A 119 28.03 -8.91 -11.54
CA PRO A 119 27.55 -9.80 -12.58
C PRO A 119 26.24 -9.33 -13.22
N LYS A 120 25.58 -8.31 -12.66
CA LYS A 120 24.29 -7.79 -13.12
C LYS A 120 23.18 -8.86 -13.13
N VAL A 121 23.08 -9.60 -12.04
CA VAL A 121 22.14 -10.72 -11.89
C VAL A 121 21.17 -10.45 -10.76
N PHE A 122 19.88 -10.69 -11.01
CA PHE A 122 18.85 -10.74 -9.99
C PHE A 122 18.61 -12.18 -9.57
N GLU A 123 18.83 -12.45 -8.29
CA GLU A 123 18.59 -13.75 -7.67
C GLU A 123 17.32 -13.69 -6.80
N GLU A 124 16.33 -14.48 -7.17
CA GLU A 124 15.06 -14.58 -6.45
C GLU A 124 15.29 -15.22 -5.07
N ILE A 125 14.77 -14.58 -4.02
CA ILE A 125 14.66 -15.16 -2.67
C ILE A 125 13.28 -15.80 -2.51
N THR A 126 12.23 -15.06 -2.85
CA THR A 126 10.85 -15.54 -2.77
C THR A 126 9.96 -14.84 -3.77
N ARG A 127 8.83 -15.47 -4.05
CA ARG A 127 7.84 -14.99 -5.02
C ARG A 127 6.45 -15.05 -4.44
N ILE A 128 5.76 -13.90 -4.43
CA ILE A 128 4.34 -13.82 -4.12
C ILE A 128 3.61 -14.01 -5.45
N LYS A 129 2.94 -15.14 -5.62
CA LYS A 129 2.34 -15.53 -6.89
C LYS A 129 0.91 -15.04 -7.03
N ASN A 130 0.50 -14.79 -8.27
CA ASN A 130 -0.89 -14.47 -8.63
C ASN A 130 -1.48 -13.30 -7.84
N VAL A 131 -0.69 -12.27 -7.62
CA VAL A 131 -1.14 -11.05 -6.94
C VAL A 131 -2.10 -10.31 -7.86
N LYS A 132 -3.34 -10.17 -7.42
CA LYS A 132 -4.32 -9.39 -8.16
C LYS A 132 -4.10 -7.89 -7.92
N PRO A 133 -4.10 -7.06 -8.97
CA PRO A 133 -4.04 -5.61 -8.81
C PRO A 133 -5.13 -5.11 -7.88
N ASN A 134 -4.79 -4.12 -7.05
CA ASN A 134 -5.68 -3.48 -6.07
C ASN A 134 -6.22 -4.40 -4.97
N GLU A 135 -5.61 -5.56 -4.74
CA GLU A 135 -5.90 -6.45 -3.62
C GLU A 135 -4.67 -6.63 -2.73
N PHE A 136 -4.88 -6.87 -1.44
CA PHE A 136 -3.79 -7.22 -0.53
C PHE A 136 -3.32 -8.65 -0.75
N THR A 137 -2.00 -8.84 -0.66
CA THR A 137 -1.40 -10.18 -0.62
C THR A 137 -1.56 -10.79 0.78
N GLU A 138 -1.39 -12.11 0.86
CA GLU A 138 -1.04 -12.74 2.13
C GLU A 138 0.36 -12.28 2.57
N PRO A 139 0.68 -12.33 3.87
CA PRO A 139 2.01 -12.02 4.36
C PRO A 139 3.07 -12.97 3.76
N VAL A 140 4.14 -12.39 3.21
CA VAL A 140 5.34 -13.15 2.82
C VAL A 140 6.42 -12.96 3.88
N THR A 141 7.19 -14.01 4.16
CA THR A 141 8.27 -13.99 5.13
C THR A 141 9.59 -14.40 4.48
N ILE A 142 10.63 -13.58 4.65
CA ILE A 142 11.99 -13.91 4.28
C ILE A 142 12.92 -13.74 5.48
N SER A 143 14.10 -14.35 5.44
CA SER A 143 15.15 -14.07 6.43
C SER A 143 15.83 -12.74 6.14
N THR A 144 16.30 -12.06 7.18
CA THR A 144 17.22 -10.91 7.00
C THR A 144 18.50 -11.38 6.29
N PHE A 145 19.12 -10.47 5.54
CA PHE A 145 20.37 -10.77 4.83
C PHE A 145 21.24 -9.52 4.70
N SER A 146 22.55 -9.76 4.50
CA SER A 146 23.53 -8.69 4.30
C SER A 146 23.52 -8.21 2.84
N THR A 147 23.72 -6.90 2.65
CA THR A 147 24.01 -6.28 1.35
C THR A 147 25.50 -5.95 1.17
N ALA A 148 26.35 -6.31 2.14
CA ALA A 148 27.80 -6.20 1.98
C ALA A 148 28.30 -7.04 0.79
N PRO A 149 29.45 -6.70 0.22
CA PRO A 149 30.04 -7.48 -0.88
C PRO A 149 30.14 -8.95 -0.52
N GLN A 150 29.63 -9.79 -1.40
CA GLN A 150 29.54 -11.24 -1.22
C GLN A 150 29.70 -11.97 -2.56
N PRO A 151 30.16 -13.24 -2.56
CA PRO A 151 30.37 -13.98 -3.78
C PRO A 151 29.08 -14.41 -4.45
N TYR A 152 29.05 -14.29 -5.78
CA TYR A 152 28.07 -14.92 -6.65
C TYR A 152 28.79 -15.63 -7.78
N ASN A 153 28.70 -16.97 -7.83
CA ASN A 153 29.43 -17.79 -8.81
C ASN A 153 30.91 -17.42 -8.94
N GLY A 154 31.59 -17.24 -7.81
CA GLY A 154 33.01 -16.90 -7.74
C GLY A 154 33.37 -15.43 -7.98
N VAL A 155 32.38 -14.56 -8.26
CA VAL A 155 32.56 -13.12 -8.45
C VAL A 155 32.10 -12.39 -7.19
N ASN A 156 32.99 -11.62 -6.57
CA ASN A 156 32.61 -10.79 -5.43
C ASN A 156 31.84 -9.55 -5.90
N SER A 157 30.68 -9.32 -5.34
CA SER A 157 29.75 -8.27 -5.76
C SER A 157 29.05 -7.61 -4.59
N ALA A 158 28.91 -6.30 -4.63
CA ALA A 158 27.91 -5.60 -3.81
C ALA A 158 26.51 -6.06 -4.21
N VAL A 159 25.61 -6.04 -3.22
CA VAL A 159 24.24 -6.55 -3.36
C VAL A 159 23.24 -5.44 -3.05
N SER A 160 22.16 -5.41 -3.79
CA SER A 160 21.01 -4.55 -3.52
C SER A 160 19.77 -5.41 -3.29
N PHE A 161 19.00 -5.11 -2.25
CA PHE A 161 17.68 -5.70 -2.06
C PHE A 161 16.72 -5.07 -3.08
N GLN A 162 16.12 -5.89 -3.95
CA GLN A 162 15.24 -5.43 -5.01
C GLN A 162 13.89 -6.16 -4.97
N VAL A 163 12.87 -5.48 -5.49
CA VAL A 163 11.54 -6.03 -5.73
C VAL A 163 11.24 -5.93 -7.21
N TYR A 164 11.02 -7.07 -7.85
CA TYR A 164 10.65 -7.15 -9.26
C TYR A 164 9.19 -7.55 -9.40
N ILE A 165 8.55 -7.10 -10.45
CA ILE A 165 7.16 -7.44 -10.75
C ILE A 165 7.11 -8.08 -12.14
N TYR A 166 6.71 -9.34 -12.17
CA TYR A 166 6.59 -10.12 -13.39
C TYR A 166 5.11 -10.39 -13.73
N LYS A 167 4.84 -10.64 -15.00
CA LYS A 167 3.57 -11.27 -15.40
C LYS A 167 3.44 -12.60 -14.70
N ALA A 168 2.27 -12.90 -14.12
CA ALA A 168 2.08 -14.08 -13.28
C ALA A 168 2.55 -15.38 -13.98
N GLY A 169 3.29 -16.20 -13.25
CA GLY A 169 3.81 -17.47 -13.73
C GLY A 169 4.97 -17.35 -14.73
N THR A 170 5.56 -16.19 -14.90
CA THR A 170 6.66 -15.95 -15.84
C THR A 170 7.83 -15.22 -15.19
N ASN A 171 8.94 -15.08 -15.92
CA ASN A 171 10.04 -14.15 -15.61
C ASN A 171 10.07 -12.96 -16.59
N THR A 172 8.93 -12.67 -17.22
CA THR A 172 8.75 -11.50 -18.08
C THR A 172 8.24 -10.34 -17.21
N LEU A 173 8.94 -9.22 -17.23
CA LEU A 173 8.52 -8.03 -16.49
C LEU A 173 7.13 -7.59 -16.96
N TYR A 174 6.26 -7.20 -16.03
CA TYR A 174 4.89 -6.84 -16.40
C TYR A 174 4.81 -5.60 -17.30
N VAL A 175 5.84 -4.76 -17.27
CA VAL A 175 5.95 -3.56 -18.12
C VAL A 175 6.38 -3.87 -19.56
N ASP A 176 6.83 -5.09 -19.85
CA ASP A 176 7.24 -5.48 -21.20
C ASP A 176 6.05 -5.43 -22.15
N GLY A 177 6.24 -4.71 -23.25
CA GLY A 177 5.18 -4.39 -24.22
C GLY A 177 4.44 -3.08 -23.92
N THR A 178 4.83 -2.35 -22.89
CA THR A 178 4.35 -0.99 -22.58
C THR A 178 5.37 0.07 -23.01
N ASN A 179 5.04 1.34 -22.80
CA ASN A 179 5.96 2.47 -23.05
C ASN A 179 6.97 2.69 -21.91
N TYR A 180 6.99 1.83 -20.89
CA TYR A 180 7.85 1.98 -19.72
C TYR A 180 8.97 0.95 -19.73
N THR A 181 10.15 1.39 -19.28
CA THR A 181 11.34 0.54 -19.12
C THR A 181 11.55 0.23 -17.64
N TRP A 182 11.89 -1.02 -17.33
CA TRP A 182 12.29 -1.44 -15.99
C TRP A 182 13.75 -1.08 -15.73
N ASN A 183 14.03 -0.48 -14.55
CA ASN A 183 15.40 -0.27 -14.11
C ASN A 183 15.80 -1.42 -13.15
N PRO A 184 16.73 -2.28 -13.53
CA PRO A 184 17.10 -3.46 -12.74
C PRO A 184 17.68 -3.16 -11.36
N THR A 185 18.34 -2.01 -11.21
CA THR A 185 19.06 -1.62 -9.99
C THR A 185 18.36 -0.56 -9.16
N ALA A 186 17.31 0.04 -9.69
CA ALA A 186 16.63 1.18 -9.09
C ALA A 186 15.10 1.01 -9.07
N SER A 187 14.61 -0.22 -8.88
CA SER A 187 13.21 -0.44 -8.57
C SER A 187 12.86 0.30 -7.27
N THR A 188 11.91 1.22 -7.35
CA THR A 188 11.41 2.00 -6.21
C THR A 188 10.23 1.34 -5.51
N ALA A 189 9.89 0.10 -5.87
CA ALA A 189 8.87 -0.66 -5.16
C ALA A 189 9.24 -0.75 -3.67
N PRO A 190 8.31 -0.45 -2.76
CA PRO A 190 8.63 -0.28 -1.35
C PRO A 190 9.06 -1.60 -0.72
N ARG A 191 10.05 -1.51 0.16
CA ARG A 191 10.58 -2.62 0.94
C ARG A 191 11.28 -2.10 2.19
N PRO A 192 11.37 -2.88 3.27
CA PRO A 192 12.18 -2.51 4.42
C PRO A 192 13.67 -2.72 4.13
N GLY A 193 14.54 -2.29 5.04
CA GLY A 193 15.94 -2.69 5.02
C GLY A 193 16.11 -4.20 5.16
N SER A 194 17.16 -4.76 4.55
CA SER A 194 17.38 -6.21 4.52
C SER A 194 18.05 -6.78 5.77
N THR A 195 18.68 -5.94 6.59
CA THR A 195 19.54 -6.36 7.71
C THR A 195 18.85 -6.37 9.07
N ALA A 196 17.67 -5.75 9.17
CA ALA A 196 16.90 -5.66 10.42
C ALA A 196 15.54 -6.37 10.27
N ALA A 197 15.10 -6.99 11.37
CA ALA A 197 13.76 -7.56 11.45
C ALA A 197 12.70 -6.49 11.22
N ALA A 198 11.70 -6.80 10.42
CA ALA A 198 10.61 -5.89 10.11
C ALA A 198 9.31 -6.65 9.81
N SER A 199 8.19 -6.00 10.06
CA SER A 199 6.90 -6.45 9.59
C SER A 199 6.15 -5.23 9.05
N LYS A 200 5.82 -5.24 7.76
CA LYS A 200 5.35 -4.07 7.04
C LYS A 200 4.18 -4.39 6.12
N LEU A 201 3.28 -3.44 5.99
CA LEU A 201 2.28 -3.41 4.95
C LEU A 201 2.51 -2.19 4.07
N TYR A 202 2.57 -2.40 2.77
CA TYR A 202 2.73 -1.33 1.79
C TYR A 202 1.57 -1.32 0.80
N ILE A 203 1.01 -0.12 0.58
CA ILE A 203 0.20 0.17 -0.60
C ILE A 203 1.04 1.06 -1.50
N PHE A 204 1.24 0.65 -2.75
CA PHE A 204 2.05 1.40 -3.70
C PHE A 204 1.44 1.40 -5.10
N SER A 205 1.70 2.46 -5.81
CA SER A 205 1.21 2.68 -7.17
C SER A 205 2.34 2.97 -8.13
N GLU A 206 2.07 2.74 -9.41
CA GLU A 206 2.96 3.12 -10.48
C GLU A 206 3.17 4.64 -10.53
N ALA A 207 4.41 5.01 -10.80
CA ALA A 207 4.86 6.32 -11.19
C ALA A 207 5.80 6.19 -12.39
N SER A 208 6.33 7.28 -12.90
CA SER A 208 7.32 7.23 -13.97
C SER A 208 8.30 8.40 -13.86
N THR A 209 9.55 8.13 -14.18
CA THR A 209 10.59 9.12 -14.30
C THR A 209 11.33 8.90 -15.62
N THR A 210 11.25 9.85 -16.53
CA THR A 210 11.94 9.80 -17.85
C THR A 210 11.77 8.48 -18.63
N GLY A 211 10.54 7.93 -18.63
CA GLY A 211 10.22 6.66 -19.31
C GLY A 211 10.52 5.38 -18.51
N TYR A 212 11.22 5.49 -17.38
CA TYR A 212 11.39 4.37 -16.47
C TYR A 212 10.17 4.20 -15.58
N MET A 213 9.75 2.94 -15.35
CA MET A 213 8.77 2.62 -14.33
C MET A 213 9.38 2.82 -12.95
N THR A 214 8.72 3.63 -12.15
CA THR A 214 9.00 3.85 -10.74
C THR A 214 7.73 3.63 -9.93
N PHE A 215 7.83 3.62 -8.61
CA PHE A 215 6.68 3.41 -7.74
C PHE A 215 6.64 4.44 -6.63
N THR A 216 5.44 4.84 -6.27
CA THR A 216 5.16 5.71 -5.14
C THR A 216 4.56 4.88 -4.01
N LYS A 217 5.17 4.95 -2.83
CA LYS A 217 4.58 4.39 -1.61
C LYS A 217 3.44 5.29 -1.15
N ASN A 218 2.21 4.80 -1.29
CA ASN A 218 1.01 5.54 -0.91
C ASN A 218 0.71 5.40 0.58
N PHE A 219 1.05 4.25 1.15
CA PHE A 219 0.78 3.95 2.56
C PHE A 219 1.75 2.90 3.11
N GLU A 220 2.04 2.99 4.41
CA GLU A 220 2.87 2.04 5.16
C GLU A 220 2.34 1.87 6.60
N LEU A 221 2.27 0.62 7.06
CA LEU A 221 2.15 0.22 8.46
C LEU A 221 3.39 -0.52 8.91
#